data_4eb88debd5e66fa94f93fd1e1a6cdc8a
#
_entry.id   4eb88debd5e66fa94f93fd1e1a6cdc8a
#
_cell.length_a   1.000
_cell.length_b   1.000
_cell.length_c   1.000
_cell.angle_alpha   90.00
_cell.angle_beta   90.00
_cell.angle_gamma   90.00
#
_symmetry.space_group_name_H-M   'P 1'
#
loop_
_entity.id
_entity.type
_entity.pdbx_description
1 polymer ?
#
loop_
_entity_poly.entity_id
_entity_poly.type
_entity_poly.pdbx_seq_one_letter_code
_entity_poly.pdbx_strand_id
1 'polypeptide(L)'
;LGIQVNAAKALNQAFATSASSILLDKATISYTAALPEIPASDDGVLYLFEMQPYEYAVAPTAVPVASAPASLTPAFTVPYTGTRLYTKLGLAVKSGGQNVLIANPQYIANPELLATHTKARQARPLKSEQGKEFCNLYMSENANGVISGRYTTAQIMNNGGNQAITNPYSRAAIMPTDTHPVAPQHYMLNASEPAGITAIASELSRVAANSTIENFIVGNEVNVRTWNYMIWTDWDSYIREYMQTFRVAYNAIRSQNANARVFVCIDQNWDRNRPAGHAEYYEYIDGKDFLEKFNAMVAAEGNIDWGVAQHPYPVPLTYAKFWDMSGCPSGGYMAAQVSSGKMMTFQNLSLLTNYLQTPQMLSPTGAVRHVILSEIGLTNAQGVEVQAAALYASYVAAKSNPYVEEIIYLLSYSEPQVDTRLSGQSQLVYNSLGTAQEAVYDAWAKAFIGISDWSQVIK
;
A
#
# COMPACT_ATOMS: atom_id res chain seq x y z
N LEU A 1 -4.05 -24.24 -32.43
CA LEU A 1 -3.40 -23.41 -31.39
C LEU A 1 -4.33 -22.33 -30.87
N GLY A 2 -5.12 -21.63 -31.69
CA GLY A 2 -6.04 -20.57 -31.26
C GLY A 2 -7.22 -21.07 -30.41
N ILE A 3 -7.76 -22.24 -30.72
CA ILE A 3 -8.90 -22.84 -29.99
C ILE A 3 -8.42 -23.32 -28.58
N GLN A 4 -7.24 -23.89 -28.48
CA GLN A 4 -6.69 -24.36 -27.21
C GLN A 4 -6.32 -23.18 -26.28
N VAL A 5 -5.78 -22.09 -26.83
CA VAL A 5 -5.50 -20.86 -26.04
C VAL A 5 -6.78 -20.19 -25.57
N ASN A 6 -7.84 -20.19 -26.35
CA ASN A 6 -9.14 -19.66 -25.97
C ASN A 6 -9.85 -20.55 -24.95
N ALA A 7 -9.74 -21.87 -25.06
CA ALA A 7 -10.26 -22.80 -24.05
C ALA A 7 -9.51 -22.69 -22.73
N ALA A 8 -8.18 -22.56 -22.75
CA ALA A 8 -7.37 -22.33 -21.55
C ALA A 8 -7.66 -20.96 -20.91
N LYS A 9 -7.90 -19.90 -21.69
CA LYS A 9 -8.34 -18.59 -21.18
C LYS A 9 -9.74 -18.65 -20.55
N ALA A 10 -10.67 -19.32 -21.19
CA ALA A 10 -12.03 -19.50 -20.65
C ALA A 10 -12.00 -20.38 -19.38
N LEU A 11 -11.17 -21.41 -19.36
CA LEU A 11 -10.93 -22.25 -18.20
C LEU A 11 -10.33 -21.42 -17.05
N ASN A 12 -9.28 -20.66 -17.31
CA ASN A 12 -8.66 -19.77 -16.30
C ASN A 12 -9.66 -18.75 -15.74
N GLN A 13 -10.56 -18.19 -16.54
CA GLN A 13 -11.62 -17.32 -16.05
C GLN A 13 -12.63 -18.06 -15.18
N ALA A 14 -13.02 -19.25 -15.56
CA ALA A 14 -13.96 -20.07 -14.78
C ALA A 14 -13.35 -20.49 -13.43
N PHE A 15 -12.09 -20.85 -13.39
CA PHE A 15 -11.39 -21.28 -12.18
C PHE A 15 -10.86 -20.12 -11.33
N ALA A 16 -10.68 -18.93 -11.87
CA ALA A 16 -10.27 -17.73 -11.12
C ALA A 16 -11.29 -17.36 -10.02
N THR A 17 -12.53 -17.79 -10.13
CA THR A 17 -13.57 -17.61 -9.11
C THR A 17 -13.60 -18.72 -8.06
N SER A 18 -12.81 -19.78 -8.24
CA SER A 18 -12.77 -20.92 -7.30
C SER A 18 -11.96 -20.55 -6.07
N ALA A 19 -12.51 -20.79 -4.89
CA ALA A 19 -11.80 -20.58 -3.65
C ALA A 19 -10.62 -21.56 -3.55
N SER A 20 -9.41 -21.06 -3.63
CA SER A 20 -8.19 -21.78 -3.27
C SER A 20 -7.63 -21.21 -1.98
N SER A 21 -7.05 -22.06 -1.16
CA SER A 21 -6.44 -21.69 0.10
C SER A 21 -5.06 -22.34 0.23
N ILE A 22 -4.08 -21.53 0.58
CA ILE A 22 -2.72 -21.98 0.87
C ILE A 22 -2.42 -21.62 2.31
N LEU A 23 -2.38 -22.63 3.17
CA LEU A 23 -2.15 -22.51 4.60
C LEU A 23 -0.82 -23.16 4.99
N LEU A 24 -0.09 -22.46 5.82
CA LEU A 24 1.16 -22.90 6.44
C LEU A 24 0.85 -23.42 7.84
N ASP A 25 1.52 -24.50 8.26
CA ASP A 25 1.51 -25.05 9.61
C ASP A 25 2.92 -25.23 10.21
N LYS A 26 3.87 -24.36 9.86
CA LYS A 26 5.29 -24.33 10.26
C LYS A 26 6.19 -25.39 9.62
N ALA A 27 5.65 -26.54 9.24
CA ALA A 27 6.42 -27.64 8.63
C ALA A 27 5.98 -27.91 7.18
N THR A 28 4.71 -27.68 6.90
CA THR A 28 4.11 -27.97 5.60
C THR A 28 3.24 -26.81 5.13
N ILE A 29 3.01 -26.78 3.83
CA ILE A 29 2.04 -25.89 3.18
C ILE A 29 0.93 -26.78 2.65
N SER A 30 -0.30 -26.49 3.04
CA SER A 30 -1.49 -27.14 2.50
C SER A 30 -2.10 -26.26 1.42
N TYR A 31 -2.27 -26.80 0.23
CA TYR A 31 -2.99 -26.16 -0.88
C TYR A 31 -4.31 -26.89 -1.11
N THR A 32 -5.42 -26.18 -1.04
CA THR A 32 -6.75 -26.72 -1.35
C THR A 32 -7.46 -25.81 -2.36
N ALA A 33 -8.21 -26.42 -3.26
CA ALA A 33 -9.06 -25.67 -4.17
C ALA A 33 -10.43 -26.36 -4.28
N ALA A 34 -11.46 -25.57 -4.63
CA ALA A 34 -12.76 -26.05 -5.03
C ALA A 34 -12.96 -25.67 -6.52
N LEU A 35 -13.04 -26.67 -7.38
CA LEU A 35 -13.16 -26.47 -8.82
C LEU A 35 -14.61 -26.67 -9.24
N PRO A 36 -15.15 -25.85 -10.17
CA PRO A 36 -16.53 -25.98 -10.62
C PRO A 36 -16.75 -27.25 -11.43
N GLU A 37 -15.69 -27.76 -12.09
CA GLU A 37 -15.69 -29.00 -12.84
C GLU A 37 -14.31 -29.66 -12.80
N ILE A 38 -14.22 -30.93 -13.16
CA ILE A 38 -12.93 -31.61 -13.32
C ILE A 38 -12.27 -31.09 -14.59
N PRO A 39 -11.09 -30.46 -14.49
CA PRO A 39 -10.44 -29.88 -15.67
C PRO A 39 -9.99 -30.95 -16.65
N ALA A 40 -10.19 -30.68 -17.92
CA ALA A 40 -9.67 -31.53 -19.01
C ALA A 40 -8.12 -31.47 -19.00
N SER A 41 -7.48 -32.62 -19.08
CA SER A 41 -6.03 -32.75 -19.18
C SER A 41 -5.63 -33.95 -20.04
N ASP A 42 -4.39 -33.93 -20.54
CA ASP A 42 -3.86 -35.03 -21.38
C ASP A 42 -3.72 -36.33 -20.59
N ASP A 43 -3.54 -36.27 -19.28
CA ASP A 43 -3.20 -37.43 -18.46
C ASP A 43 -4.08 -37.61 -17.20
N GLY A 44 -5.10 -36.79 -17.04
CA GLY A 44 -6.00 -36.84 -15.87
C GLY A 44 -5.36 -36.42 -14.54
N VAL A 45 -4.26 -35.67 -14.58
CA VAL A 45 -3.48 -35.28 -13.42
C VAL A 45 -3.47 -33.77 -13.23
N LEU A 46 -3.58 -33.34 -11.99
CA LEU A 46 -3.32 -31.98 -11.52
C LEU A 46 -1.89 -31.88 -11.00
N TYR A 47 -1.23 -30.81 -11.36
CA TYR A 47 0.14 -30.49 -10.98
C TYR A 47 0.21 -29.19 -10.20
N LEU A 48 0.97 -29.17 -9.12
CA LEU A 48 1.24 -27.97 -8.35
C LEU A 48 2.68 -27.52 -8.61
N PHE A 49 2.85 -26.26 -9.03
CA PHE A 49 4.16 -25.67 -9.32
C PHE A 49 4.49 -24.54 -8.35
N GLU A 50 5.74 -24.47 -7.92
CA GLU A 50 6.27 -23.30 -7.26
C GLU A 50 6.69 -22.27 -8.30
N MET A 51 6.27 -21.01 -8.12
CA MET A 51 6.43 -19.93 -9.09
C MET A 51 6.94 -18.67 -8.40
N GLN A 52 7.79 -17.93 -9.06
CA GLN A 52 8.26 -16.63 -8.56
C GLN A 52 7.13 -15.58 -8.56
N PRO A 53 7.21 -14.51 -7.76
CA PRO A 53 6.23 -13.42 -7.75
C PRO A 53 5.89 -12.87 -9.15
N TYR A 54 6.89 -12.78 -10.01
CA TYR A 54 6.80 -12.23 -11.37
C TYR A 54 6.40 -13.26 -12.45
N GLU A 55 6.19 -14.52 -12.09
CA GLU A 55 5.79 -15.57 -13.04
C GLU A 55 4.25 -15.72 -13.08
N TYR A 56 3.71 -15.72 -14.28
CA TYR A 56 2.27 -15.86 -14.58
C TYR A 56 1.96 -17.00 -15.55
N ALA A 57 2.98 -17.78 -15.87
CA ALA A 57 2.87 -19.03 -16.65
C ALA A 57 3.89 -20.02 -16.10
N VAL A 58 3.59 -21.30 -16.21
CA VAL A 58 4.53 -22.35 -15.81
C VAL A 58 5.63 -22.44 -16.86
N ALA A 59 6.88 -22.34 -16.44
CA ALA A 59 8.01 -22.50 -17.34
C ALA A 59 8.04 -23.92 -17.94
N PRO A 60 8.40 -24.08 -19.21
CA PRO A 60 8.42 -25.39 -19.87
C PRO A 60 9.31 -26.45 -19.16
N THR A 61 10.34 -25.97 -18.45
CA THR A 61 11.29 -26.81 -17.71
C THR A 61 10.94 -26.96 -16.23
N ALA A 62 9.84 -26.34 -15.77
CA ALA A 62 9.46 -26.39 -14.36
C ALA A 62 9.09 -27.82 -13.95
N VAL A 63 9.53 -28.20 -12.77
CA VAL A 63 9.19 -29.48 -12.14
C VAL A 63 8.09 -29.25 -11.11
N PRO A 64 7.00 -30.03 -11.14
CA PRO A 64 5.94 -29.87 -10.15
C PRO A 64 6.44 -30.23 -8.74
N VAL A 65 6.01 -29.49 -7.74
CA VAL A 65 6.31 -29.79 -6.34
C VAL A 65 5.38 -30.85 -5.75
N ALA A 66 4.21 -31.04 -6.38
CA ALA A 66 3.26 -32.11 -6.07
C ALA A 66 2.37 -32.40 -7.28
N SER A 67 1.74 -33.58 -7.27
CA SER A 67 0.74 -33.98 -8.25
C SER A 67 -0.32 -34.89 -7.63
N ALA A 68 -1.54 -34.87 -8.17
CA ALA A 68 -2.65 -35.72 -7.75
C ALA A 68 -3.60 -35.99 -8.93
N PRO A 69 -4.42 -37.07 -8.92
CA PRO A 69 -5.50 -37.26 -9.88
C PRO A 69 -6.44 -36.04 -9.91
N ALA A 70 -6.93 -35.71 -11.09
CA ALA A 70 -7.86 -34.61 -11.27
C ALA A 70 -9.16 -34.87 -10.47
N SER A 71 -9.58 -33.87 -9.70
CA SER A 71 -10.75 -33.93 -8.84
C SER A 71 -11.37 -32.55 -8.67
N LEU A 72 -12.60 -32.47 -8.16
CA LEU A 72 -13.29 -31.21 -7.85
C LEU A 72 -12.70 -30.48 -6.64
N THR A 73 -12.10 -31.22 -5.72
CA THR A 73 -11.54 -30.68 -4.48
C THR A 73 -10.10 -31.15 -4.27
N PRO A 74 -9.17 -30.73 -5.16
CA PRO A 74 -7.78 -31.15 -5.03
C PRO A 74 -7.17 -30.59 -3.75
N ALA A 75 -6.38 -31.42 -3.09
CA ALA A 75 -5.61 -31.06 -1.91
C ALA A 75 -4.18 -31.56 -2.05
N PHE A 76 -3.24 -30.69 -1.73
CA PHE A 76 -1.80 -30.99 -1.78
C PHE A 76 -1.16 -30.60 -0.46
N THR A 77 -0.14 -31.32 -0.07
CA THR A 77 0.72 -30.97 1.04
C THR A 77 2.16 -30.97 0.56
N VAL A 78 2.85 -29.85 0.73
CA VAL A 78 4.26 -29.72 0.35
C VAL A 78 5.08 -29.25 1.55
N PRO A 79 6.35 -29.63 1.66
CA PRO A 79 7.21 -29.15 2.74
C PRO A 79 7.34 -27.62 2.69
N TYR A 80 7.31 -26.98 3.84
CA TYR A 80 7.67 -25.56 3.95
C TYR A 80 9.19 -25.39 3.84
N THR A 81 9.61 -24.42 3.06
CA THR A 81 10.97 -23.89 3.03
C THR A 81 10.91 -22.37 3.17
N GLY A 82 11.94 -21.73 3.72
CA GLY A 82 11.95 -20.27 3.93
C GLY A 82 11.73 -19.46 2.65
N THR A 83 12.16 -19.97 1.50
CA THR A 83 11.96 -19.33 0.19
C THR A 83 10.50 -19.37 -0.24
N ARG A 84 9.74 -20.40 0.11
CA ARG A 84 8.32 -20.55 -0.22
C ARG A 84 7.41 -19.51 0.43
N LEU A 85 7.90 -18.81 1.43
CA LEU A 85 7.19 -17.66 2.01
C LEU A 85 6.97 -16.52 0.99
N TYR A 86 7.85 -16.44 0.01
CA TYR A 86 7.91 -15.36 -0.98
C TYR A 86 7.54 -15.79 -2.40
N THR A 87 7.25 -17.06 -2.62
CA THR A 87 6.83 -17.61 -3.91
C THR A 87 5.33 -17.89 -3.93
N LYS A 88 4.82 -18.23 -5.10
CA LYS A 88 3.43 -18.60 -5.35
C LYS A 88 3.33 -20.10 -5.64
N LEU A 89 2.15 -20.67 -5.42
CA LEU A 89 1.83 -22.02 -5.86
C LEU A 89 0.75 -21.95 -6.95
N GLY A 90 1.06 -22.46 -8.13
CA GLY A 90 0.18 -22.49 -9.30
C GLY A 90 -0.35 -23.87 -9.57
N LEU A 91 -1.67 -24.01 -9.68
CA LEU A 91 -2.34 -25.25 -10.04
C LEU A 91 -2.47 -25.34 -11.58
N ALA A 92 -1.99 -26.44 -12.15
CA ALA A 92 -1.95 -26.64 -13.60
C ALA A 92 -2.39 -28.03 -14.02
N VAL A 93 -2.72 -28.15 -15.29
CA VAL A 93 -2.93 -29.42 -16.01
C VAL A 93 -1.96 -29.52 -17.19
N LYS A 94 -1.75 -30.72 -17.72
CA LYS A 94 -1.14 -30.86 -19.04
C LYS A 94 -2.22 -30.73 -20.14
N SER A 95 -1.94 -29.88 -21.11
CA SER A 95 -2.78 -29.67 -22.28
C SER A 95 -1.91 -29.45 -23.50
N GLY A 96 -2.01 -30.35 -24.49
CA GLY A 96 -1.15 -30.36 -25.67
C GLY A 96 0.34 -30.53 -25.32
N GLY A 97 0.65 -31.30 -24.28
CA GLY A 97 1.99 -31.56 -23.81
C GLY A 97 2.62 -30.39 -22.98
N GLN A 98 1.90 -29.31 -22.73
CA GLN A 98 2.35 -28.16 -21.97
C GLN A 98 1.64 -28.08 -20.62
N ASN A 99 2.31 -27.51 -19.62
CA ASN A 99 1.70 -27.19 -18.32
C ASN A 99 0.92 -25.88 -18.43
N VAL A 100 -0.40 -25.93 -18.22
CA VAL A 100 -1.30 -24.78 -18.33
C VAL A 100 -1.95 -24.52 -16.97
N LEU A 101 -1.78 -23.32 -16.44
CA LEU A 101 -2.44 -22.90 -15.21
C LEU A 101 -3.95 -22.90 -15.39
N ILE A 102 -4.66 -23.45 -14.41
CA ILE A 102 -6.13 -23.46 -14.36
C ILE A 102 -6.71 -22.49 -13.33
N ALA A 103 -5.86 -21.85 -12.55
CA ALA A 103 -6.21 -20.80 -11.61
C ALA A 103 -5.03 -19.81 -11.46
N ASN A 104 -5.30 -18.63 -10.92
CA ASN A 104 -4.23 -17.71 -10.56
C ASN A 104 -3.32 -18.35 -9.50
N PRO A 105 -1.99 -18.24 -9.64
CA PRO A 105 -1.07 -18.69 -8.61
C PRO A 105 -1.32 -17.93 -7.30
N GLN A 106 -1.21 -18.63 -6.18
CA GLN A 106 -1.55 -18.13 -4.86
C GLN A 106 -0.34 -18.05 -3.95
N TYR A 107 -0.24 -16.98 -3.15
CA TYR A 107 0.70 -16.90 -2.03
C TYR A 107 0.17 -17.60 -0.78
N ILE A 108 1.05 -17.88 0.18
CA ILE A 108 0.66 -18.31 1.53
C ILE A 108 -0.24 -17.24 2.15
N ALA A 109 -1.39 -17.64 2.67
CA ALA A 109 -2.41 -16.74 3.21
C ALA A 109 -2.21 -16.36 4.68
N ASN A 110 -1.43 -17.13 5.44
CA ASN A 110 -1.24 -17.00 6.89
C ASN A 110 0.24 -16.93 7.32
N PRO A 111 1.03 -15.99 6.79
CA PRO A 111 2.47 -15.88 7.15
C PRO A 111 2.69 -15.60 8.65
N GLU A 112 1.72 -15.02 9.33
CA GLU A 112 1.75 -14.71 10.77
C GLU A 112 1.87 -15.94 11.66
N LEU A 113 1.59 -17.13 11.15
CA LEU A 113 1.79 -18.37 11.90
C LEU A 113 3.27 -18.62 12.26
N LEU A 114 4.19 -18.06 11.47
CA LEU A 114 5.63 -18.14 11.72
C LEU A 114 6.12 -17.13 12.75
N ALA A 115 5.30 -16.11 13.06
CA ALA A 115 5.73 -14.96 13.85
C ALA A 115 6.16 -15.34 15.26
N THR A 116 7.27 -14.75 15.69
CA THR A 116 7.74 -14.82 17.08
C THR A 116 7.06 -13.77 17.96
N HIS A 117 6.63 -12.65 17.36
CA HIS A 117 5.90 -11.58 18.04
C HIS A 117 4.40 -11.73 17.79
N THR A 118 3.68 -12.21 18.80
CA THR A 118 2.24 -12.51 18.73
C THR A 118 1.40 -11.62 19.65
N LYS A 119 2.03 -10.69 20.38
CA LYS A 119 1.34 -9.79 21.29
C LYS A 119 0.34 -8.92 20.54
N ALA A 120 -0.90 -8.89 21.01
CA ALA A 120 -1.94 -8.06 20.43
C ALA A 120 -1.57 -6.57 20.44
N ARG A 121 -1.99 -5.85 19.40
CA ARG A 121 -1.82 -4.40 19.30
C ARG A 121 -2.50 -3.73 20.50
N GLN A 122 -1.88 -2.67 20.98
CA GLN A 122 -2.49 -1.82 22.00
C GLN A 122 -3.11 -0.59 21.32
N ALA A 123 -4.19 -0.09 21.91
CA ALA A 123 -4.74 1.19 21.50
C ALA A 123 -3.68 2.30 21.68
N ARG A 124 -3.51 3.10 20.67
CA ARG A 124 -2.57 4.23 20.64
C ARG A 124 -3.34 5.54 20.55
N PRO A 125 -2.79 6.65 21.05
CA PRO A 125 -3.34 7.97 20.75
C PRO A 125 -3.40 8.20 19.23
N LEU A 126 -4.43 8.90 18.79
CA LEU A 126 -4.60 9.23 17.35
C LEU A 126 -3.41 10.02 16.81
N LYS A 127 -2.92 11.02 17.57
CA LYS A 127 -1.73 11.79 17.21
C LYS A 127 -0.47 10.98 17.55
N SER A 128 0.40 10.78 16.55
CA SER A 128 1.74 10.25 16.79
C SER A 128 2.63 11.30 17.44
N GLU A 129 3.21 10.97 18.58
CA GLU A 129 4.12 11.85 19.30
C GLU A 129 5.49 11.98 18.61
N GLN A 130 5.84 11.03 17.80
CA GLN A 130 7.21 10.84 17.30
C GLN A 130 7.33 10.88 15.78
N GLY A 131 6.20 11.06 15.06
CA GLY A 131 6.18 11.01 13.61
C GLY A 131 6.35 9.59 13.06
N LYS A 132 6.96 9.47 11.90
CA LYS A 132 7.33 8.20 11.28
C LYS A 132 8.82 8.16 10.97
N GLU A 133 9.40 6.97 11.04
CA GLU A 133 10.78 6.74 10.63
C GLU A 133 10.84 6.25 9.19
N PHE A 134 11.83 6.72 8.45
CA PHE A 134 12.10 6.26 7.10
C PHE A 134 13.11 5.12 7.12
N CYS A 135 12.72 3.97 6.57
CA CYS A 135 13.60 2.83 6.36
C CYS A 135 14.04 2.83 4.90
N ASN A 136 15.26 3.27 4.65
CA ASN A 136 15.84 3.28 3.33
C ASN A 136 16.59 1.97 3.08
N LEU A 137 16.02 1.09 2.27
CA LEU A 137 16.60 -0.22 1.97
C LEU A 137 17.89 -0.16 1.14
N TYR A 138 18.15 0.99 0.53
CA TYR A 138 19.43 1.22 -0.16
C TYR A 138 20.62 1.35 0.82
N MET A 139 20.36 1.90 2.02
CA MET A 139 21.36 2.12 3.06
C MET A 139 20.94 1.33 4.30
N SER A 140 21.44 0.11 4.42
CA SER A 140 21.09 -0.80 5.52
C SER A 140 21.38 -0.23 6.91
N GLU A 141 22.34 0.69 7.01
CA GLU A 141 22.66 1.40 8.24
C GLU A 141 21.49 2.28 8.72
N ASN A 142 20.74 2.88 7.78
CA ASN A 142 19.57 3.69 8.12
C ASN A 142 18.44 2.83 8.69
N ALA A 143 18.30 1.60 8.20
CA ALA A 143 17.33 0.67 8.74
C ALA A 143 17.64 0.31 10.21
N ASN A 144 18.90 0.32 10.63
CA ASN A 144 19.28 0.14 12.03
C ASN A 144 18.80 1.31 12.90
N GLY A 145 18.82 2.53 12.38
CA GLY A 145 18.30 3.72 13.08
C GLY A 145 16.80 3.65 13.34
N VAL A 146 16.03 3.07 12.42
CA VAL A 146 14.59 2.84 12.58
C VAL A 146 14.27 1.97 13.80
N ILE A 147 15.15 1.05 14.16
CA ILE A 147 14.96 0.09 15.25
C ILE A 147 15.23 0.71 16.64
N SER A 148 15.27 2.01 16.75
CA SER A 148 15.49 2.70 18.04
C SER A 148 14.37 2.49 19.07
N GLY A 149 13.23 1.94 18.66
CA GLY A 149 12.06 1.71 19.50
C GLY A 149 11.26 2.97 19.83
N ARG A 150 11.58 4.10 19.22
CA ARG A 150 10.92 5.39 19.46
C ARG A 150 9.60 5.52 18.73
N TYR A 151 9.48 4.92 17.54
CA TYR A 151 8.34 5.08 16.64
C TYR A 151 7.59 3.77 16.46
N THR A 152 6.30 3.85 16.26
CA THR A 152 5.44 2.70 15.97
C THR A 152 5.22 2.51 14.47
N THR A 153 5.57 3.49 13.65
CA THR A 153 5.35 3.48 12.19
C THR A 153 6.66 3.63 11.44
N ALA A 154 6.96 2.70 10.54
CA ALA A 154 8.10 2.74 9.62
C ALA A 154 7.61 2.85 8.18
N GLN A 155 8.22 3.73 7.40
CA GLN A 155 7.99 3.83 5.95
C GLN A 155 9.17 3.26 5.20
N ILE A 156 8.91 2.26 4.36
CA ILE A 156 9.91 1.53 3.60
C ILE A 156 10.06 2.18 2.23
N MET A 157 11.24 2.70 1.95
CA MET A 157 11.52 3.39 0.70
C MET A 157 12.84 2.92 0.10
N ASN A 158 13.01 3.15 -1.19
CA ASN A 158 14.29 3.03 -1.88
C ASN A 158 14.72 4.40 -2.40
N ASN A 159 15.53 5.08 -1.61
CA ASN A 159 16.01 6.43 -1.86
C ASN A 159 17.53 6.38 -2.04
N GLY A 160 18.10 6.96 -3.08
CA GLY A 160 19.56 6.91 -3.23
C GLY A 160 20.11 7.37 -4.57
N GLY A 161 19.43 8.23 -5.26
CA GLY A 161 19.95 8.82 -6.50
C GLY A 161 20.37 7.77 -7.55
N ASN A 162 21.46 7.98 -8.24
CA ASN A 162 21.92 7.08 -9.31
C ASN A 162 22.27 5.65 -8.83
N GLN A 163 22.64 5.47 -7.58
CA GLN A 163 22.98 4.15 -7.04
C GLN A 163 21.73 3.30 -6.81
N ALA A 164 20.58 3.92 -6.55
CA ALA A 164 19.30 3.20 -6.44
C ALA A 164 18.95 2.45 -7.74
N ILE A 165 19.52 2.87 -8.87
CA ILE A 165 19.32 2.25 -10.18
C ILE A 165 20.02 0.89 -10.28
N THR A 166 21.14 0.68 -9.62
CA THR A 166 22.00 -0.49 -9.78
C THR A 166 21.93 -1.48 -8.62
N ASN A 167 21.27 -1.09 -7.52
CA ASN A 167 21.19 -1.99 -6.37
C ASN A 167 20.01 -3.00 -6.51
N PRO A 168 20.09 -4.16 -5.83
CA PRO A 168 19.08 -5.21 -5.98
C PRO A 168 17.70 -4.83 -5.47
N TYR A 169 17.56 -3.79 -4.64
CA TYR A 169 16.27 -3.32 -4.14
C TYR A 169 15.49 -2.50 -5.15
N SER A 170 16.15 -1.96 -6.18
CA SER A 170 15.54 -1.02 -7.11
C SER A 170 15.00 -1.69 -8.37
N ARG A 171 13.79 -1.32 -8.75
CA ARG A 171 13.16 -1.74 -10.02
C ARG A 171 13.41 -0.74 -11.16
N ALA A 172 14.08 0.36 -10.89
CA ALA A 172 14.17 1.49 -11.82
C ALA A 172 14.93 1.24 -13.12
N ALA A 173 15.89 0.35 -13.15
CA ALA A 173 16.96 0.50 -14.13
C ALA A 173 17.01 -0.50 -15.25
N ILE A 174 16.01 -1.27 -15.43
CA ILE A 174 16.15 -2.45 -16.31
C ILE A 174 15.82 -2.14 -17.76
N MET A 175 15.32 -0.95 -18.07
CA MET A 175 15.01 -0.56 -19.43
C MET A 175 15.89 0.62 -19.88
N PRO A 176 16.49 0.56 -21.06
CA PRO A 176 17.47 1.56 -21.50
C PRO A 176 16.85 2.93 -21.77
N THR A 177 15.54 3.03 -21.97
CA THR A 177 14.87 4.29 -22.30
C THR A 177 13.46 4.34 -21.74
N ASP A 178 13.18 5.31 -20.87
CA ASP A 178 11.82 5.63 -20.45
C ASP A 178 11.16 6.50 -21.52
N THR A 179 10.03 6.05 -22.06
CA THR A 179 9.28 6.79 -23.10
C THR A 179 8.51 7.97 -22.53
N HIS A 180 8.28 7.99 -21.22
CA HIS A 180 7.58 9.07 -20.50
C HIS A 180 8.33 9.34 -19.18
N PRO A 181 9.54 9.92 -19.24
CA PRO A 181 10.37 10.12 -18.07
C PRO A 181 9.76 11.11 -17.11
N VAL A 182 9.87 10.80 -15.80
CA VAL A 182 9.59 11.72 -14.69
C VAL A 182 10.85 11.82 -13.83
N ALA A 183 11.01 12.90 -13.08
CA ALA A 183 12.14 13.05 -12.17
C ALA A 183 11.92 12.18 -10.92
N PRO A 184 12.70 11.11 -10.70
CA PRO A 184 12.49 10.21 -9.57
C PRO A 184 13.02 10.83 -8.28
N GLN A 185 12.21 10.73 -7.21
CA GLN A 185 12.63 11.01 -5.83
C GLN A 185 12.91 9.70 -5.09
N HIS A 186 12.00 8.74 -5.22
CA HIS A 186 12.14 7.40 -4.68
C HIS A 186 11.90 6.37 -5.78
N TYR A 187 12.57 5.23 -5.69
CA TYR A 187 12.48 4.16 -6.68
C TYR A 187 11.60 3.02 -6.15
N MET A 188 10.85 2.37 -7.05
CA MET A 188 10.10 1.17 -6.72
C MET A 188 11.06 0.07 -6.26
N LEU A 189 10.70 -0.65 -5.21
CA LEU A 189 11.41 -1.83 -4.76
C LEU A 189 11.28 -2.97 -5.78
N ASN A 190 12.30 -3.80 -5.91
CA ASN A 190 12.41 -4.82 -6.94
C ASN A 190 12.03 -6.21 -6.44
N ALA A 191 10.80 -6.66 -6.69
CA ALA A 191 10.40 -8.06 -6.52
C ALA A 191 10.23 -8.82 -7.85
N SER A 192 10.86 -8.33 -8.93
CA SER A 192 10.84 -8.95 -10.26
C SER A 192 12.10 -9.76 -10.57
N GLU A 193 12.98 -9.92 -9.60
CA GLU A 193 14.21 -10.71 -9.67
C GLU A 193 14.51 -11.42 -8.34
N PRO A 194 15.13 -12.61 -8.37
CA PRO A 194 15.45 -13.37 -7.16
C PRO A 194 16.33 -12.59 -6.17
N ALA A 195 17.29 -11.82 -6.66
CA ALA A 195 18.19 -11.02 -5.82
C ALA A 195 17.43 -9.91 -5.08
N GLY A 196 16.51 -9.22 -5.77
CA GLY A 196 15.68 -8.18 -5.18
C GLY A 196 14.70 -8.76 -4.15
N ILE A 197 14.04 -9.88 -4.45
CA ILE A 197 13.16 -10.60 -3.51
C ILE A 197 13.93 -10.96 -2.23
N THR A 198 15.11 -11.57 -2.38
CA THR A 198 15.94 -11.98 -1.25
C THR A 198 16.36 -10.79 -0.40
N ALA A 199 16.77 -9.70 -1.03
CA ALA A 199 17.20 -8.48 -0.37
C ALA A 199 16.05 -7.82 0.43
N ILE A 200 14.88 -7.64 -0.20
CA ILE A 200 13.69 -7.08 0.45
C ILE A 200 13.23 -7.97 1.61
N ALA A 201 13.12 -9.27 1.37
CA ALA A 201 12.65 -10.23 2.36
C ALA A 201 13.58 -10.27 3.60
N SER A 202 14.88 -10.33 3.38
CA SER A 202 15.87 -10.34 4.46
C SER A 202 15.83 -9.08 5.30
N GLU A 203 15.82 -7.90 4.64
CA GLU A 203 15.87 -6.63 5.34
C GLU A 203 14.56 -6.35 6.09
N LEU A 204 13.42 -6.60 5.48
CA LEU A 204 12.13 -6.38 6.14
C LEU A 204 11.87 -7.36 7.27
N SER A 205 12.30 -8.61 7.15
CA SER A 205 12.26 -9.55 8.26
C SER A 205 13.11 -9.06 9.43
N ARG A 206 14.29 -8.50 9.16
CA ARG A 206 15.18 -7.92 10.18
C ARG A 206 14.54 -6.72 10.88
N VAL A 207 13.96 -5.79 10.11
CA VAL A 207 13.30 -4.60 10.67
C VAL A 207 12.05 -4.99 11.45
N ALA A 208 11.23 -5.90 10.93
CA ALA A 208 10.00 -6.35 11.55
C ALA A 208 10.22 -7.25 12.78
N ALA A 209 11.42 -7.80 12.97
CA ALA A 209 11.80 -8.46 14.20
C ALA A 209 11.81 -7.50 15.41
N ASN A 210 11.83 -6.18 15.19
CA ASN A 210 11.58 -5.19 16.24
C ASN A 210 10.07 -5.05 16.52
N SER A 211 9.62 -5.68 17.59
CA SER A 211 8.19 -5.72 17.98
C SER A 211 7.60 -4.36 18.40
N THR A 212 8.42 -3.32 18.51
CA THR A 212 7.93 -1.95 18.81
C THR A 212 7.40 -1.24 17.58
N ILE A 213 7.75 -1.71 16.37
CA ILE A 213 7.20 -1.19 15.13
C ILE A 213 5.91 -1.95 14.83
N GLU A 214 4.80 -1.23 14.86
CA GLU A 214 3.47 -1.81 14.67
C GLU A 214 2.88 -1.58 13.28
N ASN A 215 3.30 -0.50 12.60
CA ASN A 215 2.84 -0.10 11.29
C ASN A 215 4.01 -0.04 10.30
N PHE A 216 3.79 -0.59 9.11
CA PHE A 216 4.76 -0.58 8.03
C PHE A 216 4.10 -0.04 6.76
N ILE A 217 4.66 1.02 6.19
CA ILE A 217 4.21 1.62 4.94
C ILE A 217 5.18 1.17 3.85
N VAL A 218 4.69 0.56 2.78
CA VAL A 218 5.53 0.07 1.68
C VAL A 218 5.50 1.05 0.52
N GLY A 219 6.61 1.73 0.27
CA GLY A 219 6.72 2.79 -0.71
C GLY A 219 6.23 4.14 -0.20
N ASN A 220 6.29 5.15 -1.06
CA ASN A 220 5.78 6.50 -0.80
C ASN A 220 4.89 6.92 -1.97
N GLU A 221 3.65 7.37 -1.68
CA GLU A 221 2.69 7.86 -2.68
C GLU A 221 2.73 7.03 -3.97
N VAL A 222 2.48 5.73 -3.82
CA VAL A 222 2.74 4.73 -4.87
C VAL A 222 1.89 4.90 -6.13
N ASN A 223 0.87 5.73 -6.08
CA ASN A 223 0.09 6.16 -7.23
C ASN A 223 0.76 7.31 -8.02
N VAL A 224 1.96 7.75 -7.60
CA VAL A 224 2.75 8.82 -8.23
C VAL A 224 4.14 8.30 -8.58
N ARG A 225 4.48 8.26 -9.86
CA ARG A 225 5.76 7.69 -10.33
C ARG A 225 6.99 8.42 -9.82
N THR A 226 6.93 9.72 -9.56
CA THR A 226 8.03 10.47 -8.93
C THR A 226 8.43 9.90 -7.57
N TRP A 227 7.45 9.46 -6.78
CA TRP A 227 7.66 8.96 -5.42
C TRP A 227 7.77 7.45 -5.29
N ASN A 228 7.57 6.71 -6.42
CA ASN A 228 7.73 5.27 -6.50
C ASN A 228 8.11 4.88 -7.92
N TYR A 229 9.26 5.37 -8.37
CA TYR A 229 9.65 5.36 -9.77
C TYR A 229 9.95 3.96 -10.31
N MET A 230 9.30 3.68 -11.41
CA MET A 230 9.63 2.62 -12.35
C MET A 230 9.51 3.19 -13.77
N ILE A 231 10.28 2.64 -14.71
CA ILE A 231 10.18 3.00 -16.13
C ILE A 231 8.76 2.73 -16.63
N TRP A 232 8.25 3.65 -17.42
CA TRP A 232 6.90 3.58 -17.97
C TRP A 232 6.73 2.39 -18.93
N THR A 233 5.68 1.62 -18.65
CA THR A 233 5.12 0.61 -19.56
C THR A 233 3.61 0.87 -19.73
N ASP A 234 2.84 0.61 -18.70
CA ASP A 234 1.42 0.92 -18.52
C ASP A 234 1.08 0.85 -17.03
N TRP A 235 -0.10 1.36 -16.63
CA TRP A 235 -0.50 1.37 -15.22
C TRP A 235 -0.78 -0.03 -14.66
N ASP A 236 -1.27 -0.97 -15.46
CA ASP A 236 -1.55 -2.32 -14.96
C ASP A 236 -0.25 -3.08 -14.65
N SER A 237 0.75 -2.95 -15.49
CA SER A 237 2.10 -3.50 -15.25
C SER A 237 2.77 -2.84 -14.06
N TYR A 238 2.67 -1.50 -13.93
CA TYR A 238 3.21 -0.75 -12.81
C TYR A 238 2.60 -1.22 -11.47
N ILE A 239 1.26 -1.32 -11.39
CA ILE A 239 0.57 -1.74 -10.18
C ILE A 239 0.86 -3.19 -9.86
N ARG A 240 0.98 -4.06 -10.87
CA ARG A 240 1.36 -5.47 -10.70
C ARG A 240 2.74 -5.62 -10.09
N GLU A 241 3.73 -4.89 -10.55
CA GLU A 241 5.08 -4.91 -9.99
C GLU A 241 5.10 -4.38 -8.55
N TYR A 242 4.33 -3.34 -8.27
CA TYR A 242 4.15 -2.87 -6.90
C TYR A 242 3.46 -3.93 -6.02
N MET A 243 2.43 -4.60 -6.52
CA MET A 243 1.73 -5.65 -5.78
C MET A 243 2.65 -6.82 -5.44
N GLN A 244 3.51 -7.25 -6.37
CA GLN A 244 4.53 -8.28 -6.12
C GLN A 244 5.45 -7.87 -4.97
N THR A 245 5.96 -6.64 -5.03
CA THR A 245 6.79 -6.05 -3.98
C THR A 245 6.07 -5.99 -2.63
N PHE A 246 4.85 -5.49 -2.64
CA PHE A 246 4.01 -5.38 -1.45
C PHE A 246 3.77 -6.78 -0.83
N ARG A 247 3.55 -7.79 -1.66
CA ARG A 247 3.31 -9.16 -1.20
C ARG A 247 4.52 -9.79 -0.53
N VAL A 248 5.72 -9.61 -1.12
CA VAL A 248 6.98 -10.04 -0.50
C VAL A 248 7.19 -9.31 0.83
N ALA A 249 6.99 -8.00 0.86
CA ALA A 249 7.10 -7.18 2.06
C ALA A 249 6.11 -7.62 3.15
N TYR A 250 4.84 -7.79 2.78
CA TYR A 250 3.79 -8.25 3.70
C TYR A 250 4.15 -9.59 4.35
N ASN A 251 4.55 -10.57 3.55
CA ASN A 251 4.90 -11.89 4.06
C ASN A 251 6.14 -11.84 4.97
N ALA A 252 7.15 -11.03 4.62
CA ALA A 252 8.34 -10.84 5.46
C ALA A 252 7.98 -10.22 6.82
N ILE A 253 7.20 -9.14 6.81
CA ILE A 253 6.79 -8.41 8.02
C ILE A 253 5.90 -9.29 8.90
N ARG A 254 4.86 -9.88 8.33
CA ARG A 254 3.87 -10.66 9.06
C ARG A 254 4.45 -11.96 9.62
N SER A 255 5.46 -12.54 8.96
CA SER A 255 6.17 -13.72 9.48
C SER A 255 7.03 -13.43 10.71
N GLN A 256 7.31 -12.18 11.03
CA GLN A 256 8.03 -11.77 12.23
C GLN A 256 7.09 -11.25 13.32
N ASN A 257 6.12 -10.41 12.94
CA ASN A 257 5.17 -9.79 13.84
C ASN A 257 3.73 -10.06 13.36
N ALA A 258 3.04 -10.96 14.06
CA ALA A 258 1.69 -11.41 13.70
C ALA A 258 0.64 -10.28 13.69
N ASN A 259 0.88 -9.21 14.43
CA ASN A 259 -0.06 -8.11 14.59
C ASN A 259 0.41 -6.80 13.92
N ALA A 260 1.53 -6.83 13.20
CA ALA A 260 1.95 -5.69 12.40
C ALA A 260 0.92 -5.41 11.29
N ARG A 261 0.69 -4.13 11.01
CA ARG A 261 -0.13 -3.69 9.87
C ARG A 261 0.77 -3.20 8.75
N VAL A 262 0.36 -3.52 7.53
CA VAL A 262 1.12 -3.16 6.32
C VAL A 262 0.22 -2.32 5.43
N PHE A 263 0.71 -1.15 5.01
CA PHE A 263 -0.07 -0.12 4.35
C PHE A 263 0.44 0.18 2.95
N VAL A 264 -0.52 0.43 2.06
CA VAL A 264 -0.31 1.08 0.75
C VAL A 264 -0.38 2.59 0.96
N CYS A 265 0.60 3.34 0.47
CA CYS A 265 0.65 4.79 0.63
C CYS A 265 0.17 5.49 -0.64
N ILE A 266 -0.82 6.38 -0.53
CA ILE A 266 -1.34 7.17 -1.64
C ILE A 266 -1.33 8.68 -1.34
N ASP A 267 -1.20 9.48 -2.39
CA ASP A 267 -1.30 10.94 -2.35
C ASP A 267 -2.76 11.45 -2.35
N GLN A 268 -2.94 12.76 -2.53
CA GLN A 268 -4.24 13.41 -2.55
C GLN A 268 -5.01 13.33 -3.88
N ASN A 269 -4.40 12.83 -4.97
CA ASN A 269 -5.10 12.68 -6.24
C ASN A 269 -6.04 11.48 -6.18
N TRP A 270 -7.36 11.73 -6.08
CA TRP A 270 -8.32 10.67 -5.79
C TRP A 270 -9.10 10.18 -7.02
N ASP A 271 -9.78 11.07 -7.73
CA ASP A 271 -10.67 10.72 -8.86
C ASP A 271 -10.69 11.88 -9.89
N ARG A 272 -9.52 12.23 -10.41
CA ARG A 272 -9.34 13.32 -11.37
C ARG A 272 -9.66 12.93 -12.80
N ASN A 273 -9.67 11.62 -13.09
CA ASN A 273 -10.01 11.05 -14.41
C ASN A 273 -9.15 11.62 -15.55
N ARG A 274 -7.83 11.53 -15.42
CA ARG A 274 -6.90 11.98 -16.46
C ARG A 274 -6.86 10.98 -17.61
N PRO A 275 -7.27 11.36 -18.84
CA PRO A 275 -7.20 10.47 -19.99
C PRO A 275 -5.76 10.28 -20.47
N ALA A 276 -5.52 9.18 -21.18
CA ALA A 276 -4.28 8.99 -21.92
C ALA A 276 -4.06 10.19 -22.87
N GLY A 277 -2.83 10.72 -22.86
CA GLY A 277 -2.47 11.94 -23.61
C GLY A 277 -2.56 13.24 -22.78
N HIS A 278 -3.14 13.21 -21.58
CA HIS A 278 -2.94 14.31 -20.63
C HIS A 278 -1.50 14.30 -20.11
N ALA A 279 -0.85 15.45 -19.94
CA ALA A 279 0.55 15.53 -19.52
C ALA A 279 0.84 14.78 -18.21
N GLU A 280 -0.09 14.84 -17.26
CA GLU A 280 0.05 14.17 -15.96
C GLU A 280 -0.36 12.67 -15.99
N TYR A 281 -0.89 12.14 -17.10
CA TYR A 281 -1.34 10.75 -17.18
C TYR A 281 -0.21 9.73 -16.93
N TYR A 282 0.99 10.06 -17.36
CA TYR A 282 2.16 9.19 -17.25
C TYR A 282 2.89 9.33 -15.90
N GLU A 283 2.51 10.29 -15.10
CA GLU A 283 3.09 10.54 -13.78
C GLU A 283 2.18 10.09 -12.64
N TYR A 284 0.86 10.27 -12.79
CA TYR A 284 -0.14 10.01 -11.76
C TYR A 284 -1.23 9.07 -12.25
N ILE A 285 -1.53 8.06 -11.46
CA ILE A 285 -2.83 7.38 -11.50
C ILE A 285 -3.66 7.84 -10.29
N ASP A 286 -4.97 7.97 -10.46
CA ASP A 286 -5.86 8.34 -9.37
C ASP A 286 -5.81 7.29 -8.26
N GLY A 287 -5.77 7.71 -6.99
CA GLY A 287 -5.64 6.82 -5.85
C GLY A 287 -6.76 5.78 -5.78
N LYS A 288 -7.98 6.16 -6.18
CA LYS A 288 -9.11 5.24 -6.26
C LYS A 288 -8.87 4.13 -7.28
N ASP A 289 -8.46 4.46 -8.50
CA ASP A 289 -8.17 3.49 -9.55
C ASP A 289 -6.99 2.59 -9.17
N PHE A 290 -5.95 3.18 -8.56
CA PHE A 290 -4.81 2.43 -8.05
C PHE A 290 -5.26 1.38 -7.02
N LEU A 291 -6.02 1.79 -6.00
CA LEU A 291 -6.48 0.87 -4.95
C LEU A 291 -7.42 -0.20 -5.49
N GLU A 292 -8.29 0.12 -6.45
CA GLU A 292 -9.18 -0.84 -7.10
C GLU A 292 -8.41 -1.93 -7.82
N LYS A 293 -7.46 -1.54 -8.68
CA LYS A 293 -6.61 -2.46 -9.44
C LYS A 293 -5.69 -3.28 -8.52
N PHE A 294 -5.06 -2.63 -7.56
CA PHE A 294 -4.21 -3.29 -6.56
C PHE A 294 -5.00 -4.35 -5.77
N ASN A 295 -6.16 -3.97 -5.26
CA ASN A 295 -7.03 -4.89 -4.50
C ASN A 295 -7.47 -6.09 -5.34
N ALA A 296 -7.86 -5.86 -6.60
CA ALA A 296 -8.24 -6.94 -7.51
C ALA A 296 -7.08 -7.93 -7.75
N MET A 297 -5.87 -7.42 -7.95
CA MET A 297 -4.67 -8.25 -8.13
C MET A 297 -4.32 -9.03 -6.86
N VAL A 298 -4.36 -8.38 -5.70
CA VAL A 298 -4.13 -9.03 -4.40
C VAL A 298 -5.17 -10.12 -4.14
N ALA A 299 -6.45 -9.83 -4.37
CA ALA A 299 -7.53 -10.81 -4.17
C ALA A 299 -7.38 -12.03 -5.10
N ALA A 300 -6.93 -11.81 -6.34
CA ALA A 300 -6.72 -12.88 -7.32
C ALA A 300 -5.56 -13.83 -6.92
N GLU A 301 -4.56 -13.37 -6.18
CA GLU A 301 -3.38 -14.15 -5.78
C GLU A 301 -3.36 -14.51 -4.27
N GLY A 302 -4.50 -14.42 -3.61
CA GLY A 302 -4.69 -14.67 -2.18
C GLY A 302 -4.85 -13.38 -1.39
N ASN A 303 -6.10 -13.07 -1.02
CA ASN A 303 -6.43 -11.84 -0.32
C ASN A 303 -5.73 -11.77 1.05
N ILE A 304 -5.26 -10.56 1.40
CA ILE A 304 -4.59 -10.24 2.66
C ILE A 304 -5.16 -8.98 3.28
N ASP A 305 -4.90 -8.79 4.56
CA ASP A 305 -5.33 -7.61 5.32
C ASP A 305 -4.29 -6.49 5.20
N TRP A 306 -4.42 -5.68 4.15
CA TRP A 306 -3.64 -4.47 3.94
C TRP A 306 -4.43 -3.23 4.35
N GLY A 307 -3.73 -2.16 4.72
CA GLY A 307 -4.32 -0.86 5.07
C GLY A 307 -3.94 0.23 4.08
N VAL A 308 -4.49 1.44 4.27
CA VAL A 308 -4.17 2.64 3.49
C VAL A 308 -3.47 3.67 4.37
N ALA A 309 -2.30 4.13 3.94
CA ALA A 309 -1.58 5.28 4.47
C ALA A 309 -1.82 6.45 3.50
N GLN A 310 -2.61 7.42 3.92
CA GLN A 310 -3.02 8.54 3.07
C GLN A 310 -2.28 9.81 3.47
N HIS A 311 -1.91 10.64 2.49
CA HIS A 311 -1.31 11.96 2.68
C HIS A 311 -2.34 13.08 2.40
N PRO A 312 -3.11 13.52 3.40
CA PRO A 312 -4.24 14.44 3.20
C PRO A 312 -3.83 15.91 3.27
N TYR A 313 -2.76 16.30 2.61
CA TYR A 313 -2.32 17.69 2.57
C TYR A 313 -3.41 18.64 2.09
N PRO A 314 -3.34 19.94 2.45
CA PRO A 314 -4.16 20.96 1.81
C PRO A 314 -3.82 21.11 0.32
N VAL A 315 -4.76 21.58 -0.47
CA VAL A 315 -4.57 21.81 -1.90
C VAL A 315 -4.87 23.29 -2.21
N PRO A 316 -3.85 24.05 -2.67
CA PRO A 316 -2.44 23.67 -2.86
C PRO A 316 -1.68 23.57 -1.53
N LEU A 317 -0.55 22.86 -1.54
CA LEU A 317 0.33 22.70 -0.36
C LEU A 317 0.77 24.04 0.26
N THR A 318 0.90 25.06 -0.58
CA THR A 318 1.36 26.41 -0.20
C THR A 318 0.28 27.26 0.49
N TYR A 319 -0.93 26.71 0.74
CA TYR A 319 -2.05 27.49 1.25
C TYR A 319 -2.84 26.71 2.29
N ALA A 320 -2.60 27.04 3.57
CA ALA A 320 -3.24 26.35 4.69
C ALA A 320 -4.65 26.91 5.04
N LYS A 321 -5.02 28.12 4.58
CA LYS A 321 -6.30 28.76 4.88
C LYS A 321 -7.45 28.19 4.04
N PHE A 322 -7.69 26.88 4.16
CA PHE A 322 -8.63 26.10 3.34
C PHE A 322 -10.10 26.56 3.44
N TRP A 323 -10.47 27.26 4.51
CA TRP A 323 -11.83 27.81 4.73
C TRP A 323 -12.08 29.13 3.99
N ASP A 324 -11.03 29.78 3.49
CA ASP A 324 -11.13 31.00 2.68
C ASP A 324 -10.04 30.97 1.60
N MET A 325 -10.42 30.49 0.44
CA MET A 325 -9.53 30.33 -0.71
C MET A 325 -9.43 31.61 -1.58
N SER A 326 -10.06 32.72 -1.19
CA SER A 326 -10.10 33.97 -1.98
C SER A 326 -8.72 34.58 -2.19
N GLY A 327 -7.81 34.39 -1.23
CA GLY A 327 -6.42 34.84 -1.30
C GLY A 327 -5.46 33.88 -2.03
N CYS A 328 -5.93 32.73 -2.45
CA CYS A 328 -5.09 31.75 -3.17
C CYS A 328 -5.19 31.99 -4.69
N PRO A 329 -4.08 32.11 -5.44
CA PRO A 329 -4.10 32.38 -6.87
C PRO A 329 -4.94 31.42 -7.71
N SER A 330 -5.02 30.15 -7.32
CA SER A 330 -5.86 29.12 -7.97
C SER A 330 -7.01 28.64 -7.07
N GLY A 331 -7.42 29.47 -6.09
CA GLY A 331 -8.29 29.05 -5.00
C GLY A 331 -9.64 28.50 -5.43
N GLY A 332 -10.30 29.14 -6.38
CA GLY A 332 -11.59 28.66 -6.92
C GLY A 332 -11.48 27.30 -7.60
N TYR A 333 -10.45 27.09 -8.41
CA TYR A 333 -10.19 25.81 -9.06
C TYR A 333 -9.87 24.72 -8.04
N MET A 334 -8.96 24.99 -7.11
CA MET A 334 -8.55 24.01 -6.09
C MET A 334 -9.70 23.64 -5.15
N ALA A 335 -10.48 24.59 -4.67
CA ALA A 335 -11.68 24.34 -3.88
C ALA A 335 -12.69 23.45 -4.64
N ALA A 336 -12.87 23.68 -5.96
CA ALA A 336 -13.72 22.85 -6.79
C ALA A 336 -13.19 21.40 -6.93
N GLN A 337 -11.87 21.20 -7.02
CA GLN A 337 -11.27 19.85 -7.04
C GLN A 337 -11.57 19.08 -5.74
N VAL A 338 -11.46 19.73 -4.59
CA VAL A 338 -11.76 19.11 -3.28
C VAL A 338 -13.26 18.87 -3.13
N SER A 339 -14.11 19.87 -3.42
CA SER A 339 -15.56 19.76 -3.24
C SER A 339 -16.23 18.76 -4.19
N SER A 340 -15.66 18.55 -5.38
CA SER A 340 -16.12 17.53 -6.33
C SER A 340 -15.58 16.13 -6.06
N GLY A 341 -14.72 15.95 -5.04
CA GLY A 341 -14.10 14.65 -4.72
C GLY A 341 -13.00 14.21 -5.68
N LYS A 342 -12.50 15.11 -6.54
CA LYS A 342 -11.37 14.81 -7.43
C LYS A 342 -10.04 14.77 -6.69
N MET A 343 -9.90 15.60 -5.67
CA MET A 343 -8.77 15.58 -4.76
C MET A 343 -9.24 15.31 -3.33
N MET A 344 -8.49 14.50 -2.61
CA MET A 344 -8.75 14.11 -1.24
C MET A 344 -7.77 14.81 -0.32
N THR A 345 -8.31 15.54 0.65
CA THR A 345 -7.57 16.24 1.69
C THR A 345 -8.16 15.86 3.04
N PHE A 346 -7.60 16.38 4.12
CA PHE A 346 -8.24 16.18 5.43
C PHE A 346 -9.69 16.71 5.52
N GLN A 347 -10.14 17.57 4.60
CA GLN A 347 -11.50 18.10 4.58
C GLN A 347 -12.56 17.08 4.16
N ASN A 348 -12.20 16.06 3.40
CA ASN A 348 -13.13 15.10 2.78
C ASN A 348 -12.64 13.65 2.89
N LEU A 349 -12.06 13.26 4.01
CA LEU A 349 -11.54 11.90 4.29
C LEU A 349 -12.60 10.81 4.13
N SER A 350 -13.88 11.17 4.27
CA SER A 350 -15.01 10.26 4.05
C SER A 350 -15.02 9.63 2.65
N LEU A 351 -14.43 10.29 1.63
CA LEU A 351 -14.30 9.71 0.29
C LEU A 351 -13.55 8.36 0.33
N LEU A 352 -12.41 8.33 1.01
CA LEU A 352 -11.63 7.09 1.16
C LEU A 352 -12.37 6.07 2.00
N THR A 353 -12.81 6.47 3.20
CA THR A 353 -13.39 5.51 4.15
C THR A 353 -14.73 4.96 3.70
N ASN A 354 -15.55 5.74 2.98
CA ASN A 354 -16.77 5.24 2.34
C ASN A 354 -16.44 4.25 1.21
N TYR A 355 -15.40 4.52 0.43
CA TYR A 355 -14.95 3.60 -0.62
C TYR A 355 -14.46 2.27 -0.02
N LEU A 356 -13.70 2.30 1.07
CA LEU A 356 -13.20 1.10 1.75
C LEU A 356 -14.32 0.26 2.42
N GLN A 357 -15.51 0.81 2.61
CA GLN A 357 -16.68 0.09 3.11
C GLN A 357 -17.44 -0.67 2.02
N THR A 358 -17.10 -0.47 0.74
CA THR A 358 -17.72 -1.22 -0.34
C THR A 358 -17.32 -2.70 -0.28
N PRO A 359 -18.22 -3.65 -0.62
CA PRO A 359 -17.99 -5.07 -0.42
C PRO A 359 -16.69 -5.60 -1.04
N GLN A 360 -16.31 -5.08 -2.21
CA GLN A 360 -15.08 -5.49 -2.91
C GLN A 360 -13.80 -5.03 -2.18
N MET A 361 -13.87 -3.98 -1.36
CA MET A 361 -12.70 -3.41 -0.67
C MET A 361 -12.49 -3.95 0.74
N LEU A 362 -13.44 -4.70 1.27
CA LEU A 362 -13.30 -5.26 2.62
C LEU A 362 -12.10 -6.20 2.74
N SER A 363 -11.56 -6.29 3.96
CA SER A 363 -10.49 -7.22 4.30
C SER A 363 -10.95 -8.68 4.16
N PRO A 364 -10.05 -9.68 4.19
CA PRO A 364 -10.42 -11.09 4.16
C PRO A 364 -11.40 -11.51 5.27
N THR A 365 -11.44 -10.76 6.38
CA THR A 365 -12.36 -11.01 7.50
C THR A 365 -13.69 -10.26 7.39
N GLY A 366 -13.91 -9.51 6.31
CA GLY A 366 -15.08 -8.67 6.11
C GLY A 366 -15.05 -7.33 6.87
N ALA A 367 -13.92 -6.99 7.48
CA ALA A 367 -13.74 -5.70 8.15
C ALA A 367 -13.34 -4.60 7.15
N VAL A 368 -13.66 -3.35 7.47
CA VAL A 368 -13.14 -2.19 6.75
C VAL A 368 -11.63 -2.12 6.97
N ARG A 369 -10.88 -1.83 5.91
CA ARG A 369 -9.43 -1.75 5.98
C ARG A 369 -8.97 -0.58 6.85
N HIS A 370 -7.85 -0.76 7.54
CA HIS A 370 -7.25 0.24 8.40
C HIS A 370 -6.75 1.45 7.62
N VAL A 371 -6.91 2.65 8.18
CA VAL A 371 -6.45 3.90 7.58
C VAL A 371 -5.58 4.63 8.59
N ILE A 372 -4.42 5.10 8.12
CA ILE A 372 -3.59 6.07 8.85
C ILE A 372 -3.35 7.28 7.94
N LEU A 373 -3.29 8.47 8.54
CA LEU A 373 -2.88 9.69 7.86
C LEU A 373 -1.38 9.87 8.11
N SER A 374 -0.59 9.24 7.25
CA SER A 374 0.82 9.03 7.53
C SER A 374 1.71 10.23 7.25
N GLU A 375 1.16 11.26 6.61
CA GLU A 375 1.89 12.50 6.37
C GLU A 375 0.93 13.65 6.12
N ILE A 376 1.01 14.66 6.98
CA ILE A 376 0.34 15.94 6.78
C ILE A 376 1.27 17.05 7.24
N GLY A 377 1.36 18.12 6.47
CA GLY A 377 2.07 19.35 6.82
C GLY A 377 1.26 20.55 6.40
N LEU A 378 1.25 21.58 7.20
CA LEU A 378 0.49 22.79 6.98
C LEU A 378 1.46 23.98 6.95
N THR A 379 1.48 24.69 5.83
CA THR A 379 2.36 25.85 5.66
C THR A 379 2.01 26.97 6.64
N ASN A 380 3.03 27.68 7.12
CA ASN A 380 2.87 28.91 7.91
C ASN A 380 2.87 30.19 7.05
N ALA A 381 2.87 30.07 5.72
CA ALA A 381 2.93 31.21 4.78
C ALA A 381 1.78 32.24 4.94
N GLN A 382 0.62 31.82 5.46
CA GLN A 382 -0.51 32.70 5.75
C GLN A 382 -0.55 33.13 7.24
N GLY A 383 0.48 32.82 8.01
CA GLY A 383 0.59 33.12 9.44
C GLY A 383 0.46 31.88 10.32
N VAL A 384 1.08 31.97 11.51
CA VAL A 384 1.14 30.86 12.48
C VAL A 384 -0.26 30.50 13.02
N GLU A 385 -1.13 31.46 13.18
CA GLU A 385 -2.52 31.23 13.62
C GLU A 385 -3.33 30.49 12.58
N VAL A 386 -3.12 30.79 11.28
CA VAL A 386 -3.73 30.04 10.19
C VAL A 386 -3.24 28.59 10.18
N GLN A 387 -1.94 28.39 10.28
CA GLN A 387 -1.34 27.06 10.41
C GLN A 387 -1.94 26.31 11.61
N ALA A 388 -2.04 26.96 12.76
CA ALA A 388 -2.58 26.39 13.99
C ALA A 388 -4.06 25.97 13.87
N ALA A 389 -4.88 26.82 13.26
CA ALA A 389 -6.30 26.51 13.03
C ALA A 389 -6.50 25.37 12.03
N ALA A 390 -5.71 25.36 10.95
CA ALA A 390 -5.73 24.27 9.98
C ALA A 390 -5.22 22.94 10.56
N LEU A 391 -4.21 22.99 11.42
CA LEU A 391 -3.71 21.83 12.16
C LEU A 391 -4.80 21.23 13.06
N TYR A 392 -5.51 22.09 13.82
CA TYR A 392 -6.59 21.61 14.66
C TYR A 392 -7.73 21.01 13.83
N ALA A 393 -8.09 21.65 12.72
CA ALA A 393 -9.10 21.13 11.79
C ALA A 393 -8.72 19.74 11.23
N SER A 394 -7.47 19.53 10.83
CA SER A 394 -7.00 18.24 10.34
C SER A 394 -7.07 17.13 11.40
N TYR A 395 -6.77 17.48 12.64
CA TYR A 395 -6.93 16.56 13.77
C TYR A 395 -8.40 16.21 14.05
N VAL A 396 -9.30 17.20 14.00
CA VAL A 396 -10.74 16.96 14.15
C VAL A 396 -11.27 16.07 13.04
N ALA A 397 -10.86 16.29 11.79
CA ALA A 397 -11.23 15.44 10.66
C ALA A 397 -10.82 13.97 10.88
N ALA A 398 -9.60 13.75 11.34
CA ALA A 398 -9.11 12.42 11.68
C ALA A 398 -9.90 11.82 12.86
N LYS A 399 -10.09 12.59 13.93
CA LYS A 399 -10.76 12.14 15.16
C LYS A 399 -12.24 11.80 14.96
N SER A 400 -12.92 12.51 14.07
CA SER A 400 -14.34 12.27 13.76
C SER A 400 -14.55 11.11 12.80
N ASN A 401 -13.51 10.57 12.17
CA ASN A 401 -13.59 9.45 11.27
C ASN A 401 -13.20 8.15 12.00
N PRO A 402 -14.15 7.22 12.25
CA PRO A 402 -13.91 6.04 13.10
C PRO A 402 -12.95 5.02 12.50
N TYR A 403 -12.58 5.17 11.22
CA TYR A 403 -11.66 4.26 10.51
C TYR A 403 -10.23 4.77 10.48
N VAL A 404 -10.00 6.02 10.92
CA VAL A 404 -8.66 6.61 11.00
C VAL A 404 -8.06 6.29 12.37
N GLU A 405 -6.89 5.65 12.37
CA GLU A 405 -6.25 5.16 13.59
C GLU A 405 -5.07 6.02 14.05
N GLU A 406 -4.46 6.74 13.13
CA GLU A 406 -3.27 7.56 13.41
C GLU A 406 -3.22 8.78 12.49
N ILE A 407 -2.74 9.88 13.03
CA ILE A 407 -2.33 11.07 12.28
C ILE A 407 -0.88 11.41 12.61
N ILE A 408 -0.04 11.51 11.58
CA ILE A 408 1.38 11.83 11.69
C ILE A 408 1.63 13.18 11.04
N TYR A 409 2.04 14.16 11.85
CA TYR A 409 2.38 15.47 11.32
C TYR A 409 3.86 15.51 10.90
N LEU A 410 4.13 16.06 9.72
CA LEU A 410 5.48 16.21 9.17
C LEU A 410 6.17 17.42 9.84
N LEU A 411 6.88 17.18 10.94
CA LEU A 411 7.44 18.21 11.83
C LEU A 411 8.69 18.90 11.28
N SER A 412 9.41 18.25 10.39
CA SER A 412 10.77 18.67 9.99
C SER A 412 10.89 19.18 8.56
N TYR A 413 9.79 19.27 7.83
CA TYR A 413 9.83 19.68 6.45
C TYR A 413 9.93 21.20 6.34
N SER A 414 11.00 21.66 5.73
CA SER A 414 11.25 23.07 5.44
C SER A 414 11.74 23.21 4.02
N GLU A 415 10.84 23.53 3.10
CA GLU A 415 11.18 24.04 1.79
C GLU A 415 10.89 25.53 1.69
N PRO A 416 11.58 26.28 0.81
CA PRO A 416 11.38 27.73 0.69
C PRO A 416 9.93 28.16 0.44
N GLN A 417 9.12 27.26 -0.14
CA GLN A 417 7.72 27.53 -0.50
C GLN A 417 6.69 26.91 0.45
N VAL A 418 7.10 25.88 1.24
CA VAL A 418 6.22 25.17 2.16
C VAL A 418 6.97 24.91 3.46
N ASP A 419 6.84 25.82 4.42
CA ASP A 419 7.41 25.64 5.75
C ASP A 419 6.34 25.10 6.70
N THR A 420 6.43 23.80 7.03
CA THR A 420 5.49 23.11 7.92
C THR A 420 5.95 23.08 9.38
N ARG A 421 7.10 23.69 9.72
CA ARG A 421 7.59 23.73 11.09
C ARG A 421 6.61 24.45 11.99
N LEU A 422 6.40 23.88 13.16
CA LEU A 422 5.48 24.45 14.15
C LEU A 422 6.20 25.45 15.04
N SER A 423 5.57 26.58 15.31
CA SER A 423 6.05 27.60 16.22
C SER A 423 4.88 28.38 16.84
N GLY A 424 5.12 29.07 17.95
CA GLY A 424 4.09 29.90 18.58
C GLY A 424 2.77 29.16 18.78
N GLN A 425 1.68 29.70 18.24
CA GLN A 425 0.33 29.14 18.38
C GLN A 425 0.20 27.72 17.81
N SER A 426 0.83 27.42 16.67
CA SER A 426 0.73 26.10 16.08
C SER A 426 1.42 25.02 16.93
N GLN A 427 2.53 25.35 17.58
CA GLN A 427 3.18 24.44 18.53
C GLN A 427 2.31 24.20 19.77
N LEU A 428 1.65 25.24 20.30
CA LEU A 428 0.75 25.10 21.44
C LEU A 428 -0.45 24.22 21.09
N VAL A 429 -1.07 24.43 19.92
CA VAL A 429 -2.15 23.59 19.42
C VAL A 429 -1.70 22.15 19.30
N TYR A 430 -0.56 21.90 18.64
CA TYR A 430 -0.04 20.53 18.48
C TYR A 430 0.16 19.81 19.82
N ASN A 431 0.73 20.51 20.80
CA ASN A 431 0.96 19.95 22.13
C ASN A 431 -0.34 19.64 22.87
N SER A 432 -1.42 20.36 22.58
CA SER A 432 -2.73 20.18 23.24
C SER A 432 -3.53 18.98 22.71
N LEU A 433 -3.24 18.52 21.48
CA LEU A 433 -4.00 17.46 20.84
C LEU A 433 -3.96 16.16 21.65
N GLY A 434 -5.14 15.59 21.93
CA GLY A 434 -5.28 14.40 22.76
C GLY A 434 -5.14 14.64 24.27
N THR A 435 -5.08 15.91 24.74
CA THR A 435 -4.97 16.26 26.15
C THR A 435 -6.23 16.94 26.68
N ALA A 436 -6.28 17.22 27.98
CA ALA A 436 -7.37 17.96 28.60
C ALA A 436 -7.51 19.43 28.10
N GLN A 437 -6.46 19.98 27.49
CA GLN A 437 -6.46 21.34 26.94
C GLN A 437 -7.09 21.42 25.52
N GLU A 438 -7.36 20.29 24.89
CA GLU A 438 -7.90 20.22 23.53
C GLU A 438 -9.16 21.10 23.35
N ALA A 439 -10.09 21.09 24.34
CA ALA A 439 -11.32 21.85 24.28
C ALA A 439 -11.12 23.38 24.18
N VAL A 440 -10.04 23.89 24.78
CA VAL A 440 -9.69 25.33 24.72
C VAL A 440 -9.31 25.72 23.29
N TYR A 441 -8.53 24.86 22.64
CA TYR A 441 -8.08 25.09 21.27
C TYR A 441 -9.16 24.78 20.24
N ASP A 442 -10.12 23.91 20.54
CA ASP A 442 -11.34 23.73 19.74
C ASP A 442 -12.14 25.04 19.65
N ALA A 443 -12.43 25.64 20.81
CA ALA A 443 -13.17 26.90 20.85
C ALA A 443 -12.40 28.05 20.16
N TRP A 444 -11.10 28.11 20.38
CA TRP A 444 -10.24 29.11 19.74
C TRP A 444 -10.23 28.95 18.21
N ALA A 445 -10.01 27.75 17.71
CA ALA A 445 -9.90 27.49 16.27
C ALA A 445 -11.23 27.77 15.56
N LYS A 446 -12.36 27.38 16.13
CA LYS A 446 -13.70 27.70 15.61
C LYS A 446 -13.90 29.20 15.53
N ALA A 447 -13.59 29.93 16.60
CA ALA A 447 -13.71 31.40 16.63
C ALA A 447 -12.79 32.06 15.59
N PHE A 448 -11.56 31.59 15.45
CA PHE A 448 -10.59 32.10 14.48
C PHE A 448 -11.04 31.88 13.03
N ILE A 449 -11.59 30.72 12.72
CA ILE A 449 -12.12 30.39 11.39
C ILE A 449 -13.44 31.11 11.13
N GLY A 450 -14.21 31.42 12.18
CA GLY A 450 -15.55 32.02 12.09
C GLY A 450 -16.68 30.99 11.88
N ILE A 451 -16.52 29.79 12.48
CA ILE A 451 -17.49 28.68 12.41
C ILE A 451 -18.05 28.37 13.80
N SER A 452 -19.24 27.80 13.84
CA SER A 452 -19.85 27.27 15.06
C SER A 452 -19.69 25.74 15.17
N ASP A 453 -19.55 25.06 14.03
CA ASP A 453 -19.44 23.62 13.94
C ASP A 453 -18.47 23.22 12.83
N TRP A 454 -17.73 22.12 13.04
CA TRP A 454 -16.72 21.65 12.10
C TRP A 454 -17.28 21.13 10.77
N SER A 455 -18.55 20.69 10.75
CA SER A 455 -19.23 20.26 9.50
C SER A 455 -19.37 21.38 8.47
N GLN A 456 -19.18 22.65 8.87
CA GLN A 456 -19.17 23.79 7.95
C GLN A 456 -17.92 23.81 7.04
N VAL A 457 -16.83 23.15 7.45
CA VAL A 457 -15.54 23.17 6.73
C VAL A 457 -14.91 21.80 6.51
N ILE A 458 -15.39 20.76 7.19
CA ILE A 458 -14.97 19.33 7.09
C ILE A 458 -16.20 18.51 6.67
N LYS A 459 -16.03 17.58 5.71
CA LYS A 459 -17.12 16.76 5.13
C LYS A 459 -16.94 15.28 5.39
#